data_3ef6d56c6d2e180b9eb4b3cc9fcab6eb
#
_entry.id   3ef6d56c6d2e180b9eb4b3cc9fcab6eb
#
_cell.length_a   1.000
_cell.length_b   1.000
_cell.length_c   1.000
_cell.angle_alpha   90.00
_cell.angle_beta   90.00
_cell.angle_gamma   90.00
#
_symmetry.space_group_name_H-M   'P 1'
#
loop_
_entity.id
_entity.type
_entity.pdbx_description
1 polymer ?
#
loop_
_entity_poly.entity_id
_entity_poly.type
_entity_poly.pdbx_seq_one_letter_code
_entity_poly.pdbx_strand_id
1 'polypeptide(L)'
;MDITPAALQDALTQAAEALKSQRIERLFDTSQDRASQYRCEAAGLTLDFSKHLLDDDARQALLTLSDTQALTAAFASLIGGEMINTSEHRPALHTLLRGTVSDQHPEKSEEVEDLSLIHI
;
A
#
# COMPACT_ATOMS: atom_id res chain seq x y z
N MET A 1 2.42 17.78 13.10
CA MET A 1 2.79 18.82 12.12
C MET A 1 2.15 18.45 10.80
N ASP A 2 1.16 19.22 10.37
CA ASP A 2 0.50 18.98 9.11
C ASP A 2 1.43 19.37 7.96
N ILE A 3 2.02 18.38 7.31
CA ILE A 3 2.82 18.60 6.10
C ILE A 3 1.85 18.92 4.97
N THR A 4 2.06 20.05 4.31
CA THR A 4 1.25 20.39 3.13
C THR A 4 1.54 19.42 1.97
N PRO A 5 0.55 19.15 1.08
CA PRO A 5 0.76 18.28 -0.08
C PRO A 5 1.95 18.70 -0.96
N ALA A 6 2.18 20.02 -1.12
CA ALA A 6 3.30 20.54 -1.88
C ALA A 6 4.65 20.22 -1.20
N ALA A 7 4.76 20.42 0.11
CA ALA A 7 5.99 20.10 0.85
C ALA A 7 6.31 18.60 0.84
N LEU A 8 5.28 17.73 0.86
CA LEU A 8 5.46 16.30 0.74
C LEU A 8 5.94 15.90 -0.66
N GLN A 9 5.39 16.52 -1.70
CA GLN A 9 5.81 16.29 -3.09
C GLN A 9 7.27 16.71 -3.28
N ASP A 10 7.67 17.84 -2.71
CA ASP A 10 9.05 18.32 -2.76
C ASP A 10 9.99 17.36 -2.03
N ALA A 11 9.62 16.86 -0.85
CA ALA A 11 10.40 15.90 -0.08
C ALA A 11 10.61 14.58 -0.86
N LEU A 12 9.56 14.06 -1.48
CA LEU A 12 9.64 12.85 -2.32
C LEU A 12 10.54 13.07 -3.55
N THR A 13 10.43 14.24 -4.18
CA THR A 13 11.25 14.60 -5.35
C THR A 13 12.71 14.70 -4.96
N GLN A 14 13.03 15.37 -3.84
CA GLN A 14 14.38 15.50 -3.34
C GLN A 14 14.99 14.15 -2.96
N ALA A 15 14.24 13.29 -2.27
CA ALA A 15 14.69 11.95 -1.94
C ALA A 15 14.98 11.12 -3.19
N ALA A 16 14.10 11.17 -4.21
CA ALA A 16 14.30 10.47 -5.47
C ALA A 16 15.54 10.96 -6.22
N GLU A 17 15.79 12.28 -6.28
CA GLU A 17 16.98 12.83 -6.92
C GLU A 17 18.27 12.44 -6.18
N ALA A 18 18.27 12.47 -4.85
CA ALA A 18 19.41 12.05 -4.04
C ALA A 18 19.78 10.57 -4.26
N LEU A 19 18.77 9.72 -4.45
CA LEU A 19 18.96 8.29 -4.64
C LEU A 19 19.38 7.90 -6.06
N LYS A 20 19.12 8.73 -7.09
CA LYS A 20 19.48 8.41 -8.49
C LYS A 20 20.96 8.08 -8.70
N SER A 21 21.85 8.73 -7.94
CA SER A 21 23.30 8.53 -8.01
C SER A 21 23.82 7.48 -7.04
N GLN A 22 22.97 6.96 -6.16
CA GLN A 22 23.34 5.99 -5.15
C GLN A 22 23.38 4.57 -5.72
N ARG A 23 24.21 3.74 -5.10
CA ARG A 23 24.24 2.29 -5.34
C ARG A 23 23.72 1.56 -4.13
N ILE A 24 22.99 0.48 -4.35
CA ILE A 24 22.39 -0.31 -3.26
C ILE A 24 23.45 -0.78 -2.26
N GLU A 25 24.65 -1.16 -2.73
CA GLU A 25 25.74 -1.59 -1.86
C GLU A 25 26.10 -0.50 -0.82
N ARG A 26 26.09 0.77 -1.24
CA ARG A 26 26.35 1.91 -0.34
C ARG A 26 25.32 2.04 0.76
N LEU A 27 24.07 1.73 0.49
CA LEU A 27 23.01 1.76 1.47
C LEU A 27 23.20 0.69 2.56
N PHE A 28 23.82 -0.44 2.24
CA PHE A 28 24.21 -1.45 3.23
C PHE A 28 25.44 -1.03 4.04
N ASP A 29 26.37 -0.30 3.45
CA ASP A 29 27.54 0.21 4.16
C ASP A 29 27.16 1.25 5.22
N THR A 30 26.13 2.06 4.95
CA THR A 30 25.65 3.11 5.87
C THR A 30 24.72 2.62 6.96
N SER A 31 24.08 1.44 6.79
CA SER A 31 23.18 0.84 7.77
C SER A 31 23.45 -0.64 7.91
N GLN A 32 24.18 -1.02 8.99
CA GLN A 32 24.53 -2.41 9.25
C GLN A 32 23.33 -3.34 9.45
N ASP A 33 22.21 -2.79 9.94
CA ASP A 33 20.97 -3.52 10.21
C ASP A 33 19.93 -3.40 9.09
N ARG A 34 20.33 -2.92 7.91
CA ARG A 34 19.41 -2.66 6.81
C ARG A 34 18.54 -3.88 6.45
N ALA A 35 19.12 -5.08 6.44
CA ALA A 35 18.40 -6.31 6.12
C ALA A 35 17.24 -6.61 7.09
N SER A 36 17.37 -6.23 8.35
CA SER A 36 16.30 -6.38 9.35
C SER A 36 15.32 -5.20 9.37
N GLN A 37 15.83 -3.97 9.19
CA GLN A 37 15.01 -2.75 9.19
C GLN A 37 14.08 -2.64 7.97
N TYR A 38 14.52 -3.17 6.82
CA TYR A 38 13.79 -3.14 5.55
C TYR A 38 13.11 -4.49 5.26
N ARG A 39 12.59 -5.10 6.32
CA ARG A 39 11.84 -6.35 6.29
C ARG A 39 10.56 -6.21 7.11
N CYS A 40 9.48 -6.80 6.65
CA CYS A 40 8.26 -6.95 7.43
C CYS A 40 7.65 -8.33 7.22
N GLU A 41 6.88 -8.77 8.20
CA GLU A 41 6.20 -10.06 8.18
C GLU A 41 4.72 -9.85 8.46
N ALA A 42 3.87 -10.40 7.62
CA ALA A 42 2.43 -10.38 7.77
C ALA A 42 1.78 -11.58 7.08
N ALA A 43 0.74 -12.14 7.68
CA ALA A 43 -0.04 -13.25 7.13
C ALA A 43 0.81 -14.45 6.65
N GLY A 44 1.88 -14.78 7.34
CA GLY A 44 2.79 -15.86 6.98
C GLY A 44 3.72 -15.55 5.80
N LEU A 45 3.73 -14.31 5.33
CA LEU A 45 4.61 -13.83 4.27
C LEU A 45 5.70 -12.94 4.86
N THR A 46 6.88 -13.03 4.29
CA THR A 46 7.99 -12.10 4.57
C THR A 46 8.23 -11.25 3.34
N LEU A 47 8.16 -9.93 3.51
CA LEU A 47 8.56 -8.95 2.52
C LEU A 47 9.94 -8.41 2.90
N ASP A 48 10.94 -8.65 2.06
CA ASP A 48 12.28 -8.07 2.16
C ASP A 48 12.46 -7.05 1.03
N PHE A 49 12.54 -5.79 1.41
CA PHE A 49 12.77 -4.67 0.50
C PHE A 49 14.11 -3.97 0.74
N SER A 50 15.03 -4.63 1.45
CA SER A 50 16.37 -4.10 1.74
C SER A 50 17.20 -3.80 0.49
N LYS A 51 16.90 -4.48 -0.62
CA LYS A 51 17.57 -4.30 -1.92
C LYS A 51 16.87 -3.29 -2.84
N HIS A 52 15.85 -2.57 -2.36
CA HIS A 52 15.31 -1.43 -3.09
C HIS A 52 16.22 -0.21 -2.91
N LEU A 53 16.25 0.66 -3.93
CA LEU A 53 16.94 1.94 -3.87
C LEU A 53 16.10 2.91 -3.04
N LEU A 54 16.13 2.73 -1.74
CA LEU A 54 15.32 3.41 -0.75
C LEU A 54 16.16 3.64 0.51
N ASP A 55 16.21 4.86 1.01
CA ASP A 55 16.79 5.24 2.29
C ASP A 55 15.70 5.56 3.33
N ASP A 56 16.12 5.92 4.53
CA ASP A 56 15.20 6.20 5.63
C ASP A 56 14.38 7.46 5.37
N ASP A 57 14.95 8.48 4.73
CA ASP A 57 14.25 9.72 4.40
C ASP A 57 13.15 9.48 3.37
N ALA A 58 13.46 8.77 2.29
CA ALA A 58 12.49 8.40 1.28
C ALA A 58 11.38 7.48 1.86
N ARG A 59 11.76 6.53 2.71
CA ARG A 59 10.81 5.65 3.40
C ARG A 59 9.86 6.46 4.29
N GLN A 60 10.38 7.39 5.08
CA GLN A 60 9.57 8.22 5.95
C GLN A 60 8.62 9.13 5.17
N ALA A 61 9.07 9.70 4.05
CA ALA A 61 8.23 10.50 3.17
C ALA A 61 7.09 9.68 2.56
N LEU A 62 7.35 8.42 2.15
CA LEU A 62 6.33 7.51 1.65
C LEU A 62 5.31 7.10 2.73
N LEU A 63 5.74 6.86 3.97
CA LEU A 63 4.84 6.58 5.08
C LEU A 63 3.96 7.80 5.39
N THR A 64 4.54 8.99 5.40
CA THR A 64 3.78 10.24 5.57
C THR A 64 2.75 10.45 4.46
N LEU A 65 3.09 10.09 3.21
CA LEU A 65 2.14 10.11 2.09
C LEU A 65 0.97 9.15 2.34
N SER A 66 1.27 7.92 2.77
CA SER A 66 0.25 6.92 3.10
C SER A 66 -0.75 7.43 4.15
N ASP A 67 -0.24 8.07 5.20
CA ASP A 67 -1.08 8.61 6.28
C ASP A 67 -1.91 9.81 5.80
N THR A 68 -1.32 10.73 5.04
CA THR A 68 -2.03 11.90 4.50
C THR A 68 -3.11 11.52 3.48
N GLN A 69 -2.94 10.44 2.75
CA GLN A 69 -3.94 9.90 1.81
C GLN A 69 -4.95 8.96 2.50
N ALA A 70 -4.88 8.82 3.82
CA ALA A 70 -5.75 7.91 4.59
C ALA A 70 -5.82 6.49 3.98
N LEU A 71 -4.69 5.97 3.51
CA LEU A 71 -4.62 4.72 2.75
C LEU A 71 -5.21 3.54 3.51
N THR A 72 -5.01 3.48 4.83
CA THR A 72 -5.58 2.44 5.68
C THR A 72 -7.11 2.47 5.68
N ALA A 73 -7.72 3.67 5.75
CA ALA A 73 -9.17 3.84 5.69
C ALA A 73 -9.70 3.48 4.30
N ALA A 74 -9.03 3.92 3.23
CA ALA A 74 -9.39 3.57 1.86
C ALA A 74 -9.35 2.05 1.63
N PHE A 75 -8.36 1.36 2.21
CA PHE A 75 -8.25 -0.09 2.13
C PHE A 75 -9.36 -0.80 2.92
N ALA A 76 -9.73 -0.29 4.10
CA ALA A 76 -10.86 -0.81 4.87
C ALA A 76 -12.18 -0.67 4.10
N SER A 77 -12.41 0.48 3.46
CA SER A 77 -13.57 0.71 2.59
C SER A 77 -13.60 -0.24 1.38
N LEU A 78 -12.43 -0.51 0.78
CA LEU A 78 -12.30 -1.49 -0.31
C LEU A 78 -12.73 -2.89 0.13
N ILE A 79 -12.20 -3.37 1.27
CA ILE A 79 -12.54 -4.69 1.82
C ILE A 79 -14.00 -4.74 2.27
N GLY A 80 -14.52 -3.66 2.84
CA GLY A 80 -15.91 -3.52 3.27
C GLY A 80 -16.91 -3.48 2.09
N GLY A 81 -16.44 -3.45 0.85
CA GLY A 81 -17.29 -3.40 -0.34
C GLY A 81 -18.03 -2.07 -0.50
N GLU A 82 -17.46 -0.98 0.03
CA GLU A 82 -17.99 0.35 -0.19
C GLU A 82 -17.81 0.80 -1.64
N MET A 83 -18.55 1.83 -2.03
CA MET A 83 -18.49 2.40 -3.38
C MET A 83 -17.23 3.28 -3.53
N ILE A 84 -16.08 2.66 -3.75
CA ILE A 84 -14.80 3.35 -3.88
C ILE A 84 -14.46 3.75 -5.32
N ASN A 85 -15.05 3.08 -6.31
CA ASN A 85 -14.89 3.46 -7.71
C ASN A 85 -15.90 4.56 -8.06
N THR A 86 -15.47 5.80 -7.89
CA THR A 86 -16.32 6.98 -8.08
C THR A 86 -16.63 7.25 -9.55
N SER A 87 -15.82 6.76 -10.49
CA SER A 87 -16.05 6.97 -11.93
C SER A 87 -17.13 6.06 -12.50
N GLU A 88 -17.22 4.83 -11.99
CA GLU A 88 -18.23 3.86 -12.45
C GLU A 88 -19.41 3.70 -11.47
N HIS A 89 -19.34 4.35 -10.31
CA HIS A 89 -20.30 4.24 -9.22
C HIS A 89 -20.54 2.78 -8.80
N ARG A 90 -19.45 2.01 -8.66
CA ARG A 90 -19.48 0.59 -8.29
C ARG A 90 -18.53 0.27 -7.14
N PRO A 91 -18.90 -0.67 -6.26
CA PRO A 91 -17.97 -1.26 -5.33
C PRO A 91 -16.97 -2.17 -6.08
N ALA A 92 -15.76 -2.30 -5.56
CA ALA A 92 -14.78 -3.26 -6.06
C ALA A 92 -14.92 -4.58 -5.27
N LEU A 93 -15.66 -5.54 -5.80
CA LEU A 93 -16.05 -6.77 -5.09
C LEU A 93 -15.05 -7.93 -5.25
N HIS A 94 -13.93 -7.74 -5.93
CA HIS A 94 -12.95 -8.81 -6.18
C HIS A 94 -12.36 -9.43 -4.91
N THR A 95 -12.38 -8.72 -3.78
CA THR A 95 -11.94 -9.23 -2.48
C THR A 95 -12.87 -10.31 -1.95
N LEU A 96 -14.17 -10.26 -2.30
CA LEU A 96 -15.17 -11.25 -1.88
C LEU A 96 -14.92 -12.62 -2.53
N LEU A 97 -14.36 -12.66 -3.74
CA LEU A 97 -13.98 -13.92 -4.42
C LEU A 97 -12.91 -14.70 -3.66
N ARG A 98 -12.20 -14.08 -2.73
CA ARG A 98 -11.16 -14.72 -1.90
C ARG A 98 -11.66 -15.14 -0.52
N GLY A 99 -12.98 -15.16 -0.30
CA GLY A 99 -13.59 -15.56 0.96
C GLY A 99 -13.43 -14.54 2.09
N THR A 100 -12.99 -13.32 1.79
CA THR A 100 -13.01 -12.19 2.73
C THR A 100 -14.40 -11.53 2.74
N VAL A 101 -15.43 -12.36 2.91
CA VAL A 101 -16.79 -11.85 3.06
C VAL A 101 -16.82 -11.08 4.36
N SER A 102 -17.00 -9.79 4.28
CA SER A 102 -17.37 -9.02 5.44
C SER A 102 -18.77 -9.45 5.85
N ASP A 103 -18.93 -9.93 7.08
CA ASP A 103 -20.26 -10.20 7.69
C ASP A 103 -21.18 -8.97 7.65
N GLN A 104 -20.64 -7.81 7.26
CA GLN A 104 -21.34 -6.55 7.16
C GLN A 104 -22.15 -6.36 5.88
N HIS A 105 -21.90 -7.17 4.84
CA HIS A 105 -22.58 -7.04 3.54
C HIS A 105 -22.93 -8.39 2.93
N PRO A 106 -23.79 -9.21 3.58
CA PRO A 106 -24.16 -10.52 3.08
C PRO A 106 -24.87 -10.48 1.71
N GLU A 107 -25.59 -9.39 1.42
CA GLU A 107 -26.26 -9.18 0.13
C GLU A 107 -25.30 -9.11 -1.07
N LYS A 108 -24.06 -8.66 -0.83
CA LYS A 108 -23.04 -8.58 -1.88
C LYS A 108 -22.36 -9.93 -2.16
N SER A 109 -22.49 -10.90 -1.25
CA SER A 109 -21.98 -12.24 -1.44
C SER A 109 -22.75 -12.99 -2.52
N GLU A 110 -24.08 -12.86 -2.58
CA GLU A 110 -24.91 -13.49 -3.61
C GLU A 110 -24.56 -12.96 -5.00
N GLU A 111 -24.36 -11.64 -5.14
CA GLU A 111 -23.97 -11.01 -6.41
C GLU A 111 -22.61 -11.52 -6.91
N VAL A 112 -21.67 -11.78 -6.00
CA VAL A 112 -20.33 -12.29 -6.32
C VAL A 112 -20.35 -13.77 -6.63
N GLU A 113 -21.17 -14.58 -5.95
CA GLU A 113 -21.34 -16.00 -6.25
C GLU A 113 -21.92 -16.20 -7.66
N ASP A 114 -22.90 -15.41 -8.06
CA ASP A 114 -23.45 -15.41 -9.41
C ASP A 114 -22.38 -15.07 -10.46
N LEU A 115 -21.54 -14.07 -10.21
CA LEU A 115 -20.43 -13.71 -11.10
C LEU A 115 -19.35 -14.79 -11.16
N SER A 116 -19.08 -15.48 -10.05
CA SER A 116 -18.12 -16.59 -9.99
C SER A 116 -18.56 -17.77 -10.84
N LEU A 117 -19.85 -18.08 -10.91
CA LEU A 117 -20.41 -19.16 -11.71
C LEU A 117 -20.31 -18.89 -13.23
N ILE A 118 -20.24 -17.63 -13.65
CA ILE A 118 -20.12 -17.23 -15.06
C ILE A 118 -18.68 -17.40 -15.58
N HIS A 119 -17.68 -17.39 -14.69
CA HIS A 119 -16.26 -17.44 -15.04
C HIS A 119 -15.61 -18.83 -14.90
N ILE A 120 -16.37 -19.84 -14.52
CA ILE A 120 -15.96 -21.24 -14.51
C ILE A 120 -16.51 -21.94 -15.76
#